data_c745a5bb798e600e214df3018c1602f4
#
_entry.id   c745a5bb798e600e214df3018c1602f4
#
_cell.length_a   1.000
_cell.length_b   1.000
_cell.length_c   1.000
_cell.angle_alpha   90.00
_cell.angle_beta   90.00
_cell.angle_gamma   90.00
#
_symmetry.space_group_name_H-M   'P 1'
#
loop_
_entity.id
_entity.type
_entity.pdbx_description
1 polymer ?
#
loop_
_entity_poly.entity_id
_entity_poly.type
_entity_poly.pdbx_seq_one_letter_code
_entity_poly.pdbx_strand_id
1 'polypeptide(L)'
;MKNLKTILALALVFMLTPFISDAQEMAVTLEFQNAETALEVVKKYTKALQSGDVATMDAQLAANAMVYGLGGGLDSLTKAQHTAYYTNSTNKFKHSLSGELFLPVKVTNNWNEGEWVLSWGTNTITDKTTGKVITVPYHTAGRIMDGKIAFLRYWYDMLNVLESQGYEIKAPSK
;
A
#
# COMPACT_ATOMS: atom_id res chain seq x y z
N MET A 1 40.24 -42.25 33.45
CA MET A 1 38.82 -42.16 33.72
C MET A 1 38.36 -40.84 34.33
N LYS A 2 39.20 -40.04 35.02
CA LYS A 2 38.81 -38.74 35.58
C LYS A 2 38.47 -37.70 34.49
N ASN A 3 39.17 -37.67 33.36
CA ASN A 3 38.96 -36.67 32.29
C ASN A 3 37.63 -36.86 31.50
N LEU A 4 37.14 -38.09 31.39
CA LEU A 4 35.89 -38.37 30.62
C LEU A 4 34.67 -37.83 31.37
N LYS A 5 34.63 -37.88 32.69
CA LYS A 5 33.54 -37.31 33.49
C LYS A 5 33.52 -35.77 33.42
N THR A 6 34.65 -35.14 33.38
CA THR A 6 34.76 -33.70 33.27
C THR A 6 34.37 -33.21 31.87
N ILE A 7 34.74 -33.94 30.82
CA ILE A 7 34.29 -33.62 29.43
C ILE A 7 32.76 -33.80 29.27
N LEU A 8 32.21 -34.85 29.86
CA LEU A 8 30.77 -35.08 29.83
C LEU A 8 29.98 -33.99 30.57
N ALA A 9 30.50 -33.53 31.72
CA ALA A 9 29.87 -32.43 32.47
C ALA A 9 29.94 -31.10 31.73
N LEU A 10 31.07 -30.79 31.04
CA LEU A 10 31.17 -29.59 30.20
C LEU A 10 30.24 -29.65 28.98
N ALA A 11 30.08 -30.82 28.37
CA ALA A 11 29.15 -30.98 27.22
C ALA A 11 27.69 -30.81 27.65
N LEU A 12 27.35 -31.26 28.85
CA LEU A 12 25.98 -31.12 29.40
C LEU A 12 25.64 -29.66 29.73
N VAL A 13 26.61 -28.86 30.20
CA VAL A 13 26.43 -27.43 30.47
C VAL A 13 26.24 -26.64 29.16
N PHE A 14 26.89 -27.04 28.07
CA PHE A 14 26.72 -26.41 26.72
C PHE A 14 25.34 -26.74 26.11
N MET A 15 24.73 -27.87 26.42
CA MET A 15 23.39 -28.23 25.96
C MET A 15 22.26 -27.58 26.78
N LEU A 16 22.57 -26.99 27.92
CA LEU A 16 21.60 -26.33 28.81
C LEU A 16 21.62 -24.79 28.67
N THR A 17 22.49 -24.24 27.84
CA THR A 17 22.35 -22.83 27.47
C THR A 17 21.12 -22.72 26.55
N PRO A 18 20.01 -22.11 26.99
CA PRO A 18 18.97 -21.79 26.04
C PRO A 18 19.63 -20.90 24.97
N PHE A 19 19.58 -21.32 23.72
CA PHE A 19 19.76 -20.40 22.62
C PHE A 19 18.60 -19.42 22.77
N ILE A 20 18.83 -18.31 23.47
CA ILE A 20 17.99 -17.14 23.37
C ILE A 20 18.23 -16.66 21.94
N SER A 21 17.51 -17.25 21.01
CA SER A 21 17.27 -16.62 19.74
C SER A 21 16.52 -15.34 20.11
N ASP A 22 17.20 -14.21 20.13
CA ASP A 22 16.57 -12.92 19.96
C ASP A 22 15.91 -12.94 18.57
N ALA A 23 14.82 -13.68 18.45
CA ALA A 23 13.86 -13.48 17.39
C ALA A 23 13.38 -12.06 17.62
N GLN A 24 13.97 -11.14 16.87
CA GLN A 24 13.61 -9.73 16.86
C GLN A 24 12.12 -9.68 16.62
N GLU A 25 11.34 -9.43 17.68
CA GLU A 25 9.88 -9.54 17.61
C GLU A 25 9.38 -8.46 16.65
N MET A 26 8.86 -8.91 15.51
CA MET A 26 8.24 -8.02 14.53
C MET A 26 7.04 -7.37 15.22
N ALA A 27 7.07 -6.05 15.37
CA ALA A 27 5.98 -5.31 15.98
C ALA A 27 5.24 -4.47 14.96
N VAL A 28 3.90 -4.53 15.02
CA VAL A 28 2.99 -3.63 14.32
C VAL A 28 2.17 -2.90 15.37
N THR A 29 2.21 -1.57 15.35
CA THR A 29 1.43 -0.73 16.26
C THR A 29 0.51 0.19 15.48
N LEU A 30 -0.69 0.43 16.04
CA LEU A 30 -1.69 1.33 15.45
C LEU A 30 -1.59 2.75 16.03
N GLU A 31 -1.03 2.85 17.25
CA GLU A 31 -0.83 4.12 17.94
C GLU A 31 0.65 4.50 17.90
N PHE A 32 0.97 5.59 17.22
CA PHE A 32 2.32 6.15 17.14
C PHE A 32 2.23 7.67 16.97
N GLN A 33 3.32 8.36 17.29
CA GLN A 33 3.36 9.81 17.40
C GLN A 33 2.79 10.54 16.16
N ASN A 34 3.04 10.05 14.96
CA ASN A 34 2.64 10.69 13.71
C ASN A 34 1.40 10.05 13.05
N ALA A 35 0.65 9.20 13.76
CA ALA A 35 -0.48 8.46 13.20
C ALA A 35 -1.54 9.38 12.57
N GLU A 36 -1.91 10.44 13.27
CA GLU A 36 -2.90 11.40 12.77
C GLU A 36 -2.39 12.17 11.55
N THR A 37 -1.14 12.64 11.59
CA THR A 37 -0.52 13.31 10.43
C THR A 37 -0.45 12.39 9.21
N ALA A 38 -0.10 11.13 9.41
CA ALA A 38 -0.07 10.13 8.34
C ALA A 38 -1.45 9.92 7.73
N LEU A 39 -2.48 9.78 8.57
CA LEU A 39 -3.89 9.68 8.13
C LEU A 39 -4.32 10.90 7.31
N GLU A 40 -4.04 12.10 7.80
CA GLU A 40 -4.42 13.36 7.14
C GLU A 40 -3.84 13.47 5.73
N VAL A 41 -2.57 13.09 5.54
CA VAL A 41 -1.91 13.10 4.23
C VAL A 41 -2.64 12.21 3.23
N VAL A 42 -2.99 10.97 3.62
CA VAL A 42 -3.66 10.01 2.72
C VAL A 42 -5.12 10.40 2.50
N LYS A 43 -5.85 10.83 3.53
CA LYS A 43 -7.22 11.35 3.39
C LYS A 43 -7.29 12.56 2.46
N LYS A 44 -6.33 13.48 2.57
CA LYS A 44 -6.25 14.64 1.69
C LYS A 44 -5.98 14.26 0.25
N TYR A 45 -5.11 13.26 0.04
CA TYR A 45 -4.83 12.71 -1.27
C TYR A 45 -6.10 12.08 -1.91
N THR A 46 -6.82 11.22 -1.19
CA THR A 46 -8.04 10.58 -1.69
C THR A 46 -9.17 11.58 -1.93
N LYS A 47 -9.38 12.53 -1.03
CA LYS A 47 -10.37 13.59 -1.21
C LYS A 47 -10.08 14.47 -2.44
N ALA A 48 -8.81 14.75 -2.70
CA ALA A 48 -8.39 15.51 -3.88
C ALA A 48 -8.70 14.76 -5.19
N LEU A 49 -8.54 13.42 -5.24
CA LEU A 49 -8.99 12.62 -6.37
C LEU A 49 -10.50 12.78 -6.62
N GLN A 50 -11.31 12.71 -5.57
CA GLN A 50 -12.76 12.83 -5.67
C GLN A 50 -13.19 14.20 -6.21
N SER A 51 -12.46 15.27 -5.87
CA SER A 51 -12.71 16.62 -6.40
C SER A 51 -12.06 16.89 -7.75
N GLY A 52 -11.20 15.97 -8.24
CA GLY A 52 -10.41 16.16 -9.47
C GLY A 52 -9.22 17.10 -9.30
N ASP A 53 -8.84 17.41 -8.08
CA ASP A 53 -7.73 18.31 -7.76
C ASP A 53 -6.39 17.55 -7.75
N VAL A 54 -5.86 17.33 -8.95
CA VAL A 54 -4.58 16.62 -9.14
C VAL A 54 -3.40 17.37 -8.51
N ALA A 55 -3.45 18.69 -8.45
CA ALA A 55 -2.38 19.48 -7.83
C ALA A 55 -2.29 19.20 -6.31
N THR A 56 -3.43 19.13 -5.62
CA THR A 56 -3.48 18.74 -4.20
C THR A 56 -3.05 17.27 -4.01
N MET A 57 -3.43 16.35 -4.92
CA MET A 57 -2.92 14.96 -4.88
C MET A 57 -1.39 14.93 -4.97
N ASP A 58 -0.84 15.62 -5.98
CA ASP A 58 0.60 15.73 -6.22
C ASP A 58 1.35 16.32 -5.02
N ALA A 59 0.76 17.32 -4.37
CA ALA A 59 1.34 17.94 -3.19
C ALA A 59 1.45 16.99 -1.98
N GLN A 60 0.70 15.88 -1.92
CA GLN A 60 0.85 14.87 -0.87
C GLN A 60 1.98 13.87 -1.15
N LEU A 61 2.47 13.79 -2.38
CA LEU A 61 3.54 12.88 -2.75
C LEU A 61 4.92 13.50 -2.49
N ALA A 62 5.85 12.68 -2.00
CA ALA A 62 7.27 13.04 -1.93
C ALA A 62 7.85 13.26 -3.34
N ALA A 63 8.93 14.02 -3.46
CA ALA A 63 9.54 14.32 -4.76
C ALA A 63 9.97 13.05 -5.53
N ASN A 64 10.44 12.04 -4.79
CA ASN A 64 10.89 10.74 -5.30
C ASN A 64 9.84 9.63 -5.09
N ALA A 65 8.58 9.98 -4.89
CA ALA A 65 7.53 8.99 -4.68
C ALA A 65 7.40 8.03 -5.86
N MET A 66 7.14 6.77 -5.53
CA MET A 66 6.83 5.72 -6.49
C MET A 66 5.43 5.16 -6.22
N VAL A 67 4.62 5.09 -7.27
CA VAL A 67 3.24 4.59 -7.21
C VAL A 67 3.11 3.35 -8.06
N TYR A 68 2.54 2.28 -7.49
CA TYR A 68 2.43 0.97 -8.13
C TYR A 68 0.97 0.55 -8.31
N GLY A 69 0.71 -0.26 -9.33
CA GLY A 69 -0.55 -0.99 -9.52
C GLY A 69 -1.66 -0.19 -10.20
N LEU A 70 -1.42 1.03 -10.67
CA LEU A 70 -2.44 1.82 -11.39
C LEU A 70 -2.73 1.30 -12.80
N GLY A 71 -1.72 0.77 -13.50
CA GLY A 71 -1.86 0.12 -14.80
C GLY A 71 -2.01 -1.40 -14.71
N GLY A 72 -2.04 -1.92 -13.48
CA GLY A 72 -2.11 -3.35 -13.18
C GLY A 72 -0.76 -3.95 -12.78
N GLY A 73 -0.80 -4.91 -11.85
CA GLY A 73 0.33 -5.76 -11.52
C GLY A 73 1.54 -5.04 -10.93
N LEU A 74 2.67 -5.16 -11.63
CA LEU A 74 3.97 -4.71 -11.17
C LEU A 74 4.43 -3.38 -11.79
N ASP A 75 3.56 -2.70 -12.55
CA ASP A 75 3.88 -1.40 -13.10
C ASP A 75 4.17 -0.38 -11.99
N SER A 76 5.04 0.57 -12.30
CA SER A 76 5.37 1.65 -11.37
C SER A 76 5.39 2.99 -12.10
N LEU A 77 4.90 4.01 -11.43
CA LEU A 77 4.88 5.39 -11.91
C LEU A 77 5.73 6.26 -10.98
N THR A 78 6.55 7.11 -11.56
CA THR A 78 7.15 8.24 -10.85
C THR A 78 6.07 9.27 -10.51
N LYS A 79 6.36 10.20 -9.60
CA LYS A 79 5.46 11.30 -9.27
C LYS A 79 4.95 12.04 -10.51
N ALA A 80 5.82 12.37 -11.46
CA ALA A 80 5.44 13.08 -12.69
C ALA A 80 4.50 12.24 -13.57
N GLN A 81 4.76 10.95 -13.72
CA GLN A 81 3.90 10.04 -14.46
C GLN A 81 2.54 9.84 -13.78
N HIS A 82 2.51 9.76 -12.45
CA HIS A 82 1.29 9.72 -11.65
C HIS A 82 0.44 10.98 -11.87
N THR A 83 1.06 12.17 -11.84
CA THR A 83 0.38 13.44 -12.11
C THR A 83 -0.23 13.44 -13.50
N ALA A 84 0.52 13.02 -14.52
CA ALA A 84 0.02 12.91 -15.90
C ALA A 84 -1.14 11.89 -16.02
N TYR A 85 -1.02 10.73 -15.34
CA TYR A 85 -2.07 9.70 -15.29
C TYR A 85 -3.38 10.27 -14.73
N TYR A 86 -3.35 10.91 -13.57
CA TYR A 86 -4.57 11.44 -12.95
C TYR A 86 -5.09 12.70 -13.63
N THR A 87 -4.24 13.53 -14.21
CA THR A 87 -4.70 14.64 -15.06
C THR A 87 -5.52 14.11 -16.25
N ASN A 88 -5.05 13.06 -16.92
CA ASN A 88 -5.80 12.43 -18.00
C ASN A 88 -7.07 11.75 -17.49
N SER A 89 -6.99 11.03 -16.36
CA SER A 89 -8.11 10.35 -15.77
C SER A 89 -9.22 11.32 -15.34
N THR A 90 -8.88 12.36 -14.58
CA THR A 90 -9.87 13.34 -14.08
C THR A 90 -10.45 14.21 -15.17
N ASN A 91 -9.77 14.40 -16.31
CA ASN A 91 -10.36 15.04 -17.48
C ASN A 91 -11.48 14.21 -18.12
N LYS A 92 -11.30 12.89 -18.19
CA LYS A 92 -12.24 11.96 -18.83
C LYS A 92 -13.31 11.42 -17.88
N PHE A 93 -12.96 11.24 -16.62
CA PHE A 93 -13.79 10.54 -15.65
C PHE A 93 -14.06 11.41 -14.42
N LYS A 94 -15.22 11.15 -13.81
CA LYS A 94 -15.54 11.58 -12.46
C LYS A 94 -15.27 10.42 -11.52
N HIS A 95 -14.56 10.68 -10.44
CA HIS A 95 -14.31 9.72 -9.36
C HIS A 95 -15.22 10.02 -8.17
N SER A 96 -15.85 9.00 -7.61
CA SER A 96 -16.65 9.10 -6.38
C SER A 96 -16.24 8.00 -5.43
N LEU A 97 -15.67 8.37 -4.30
CA LEU A 97 -15.17 7.42 -3.30
C LEU A 97 -16.21 7.22 -2.20
N SER A 98 -16.36 5.99 -1.76
CA SER A 98 -17.31 5.61 -0.72
C SER A 98 -16.80 4.41 0.09
N GLY A 99 -17.39 4.22 1.29
CA GLY A 99 -17.03 3.10 2.18
C GLY A 99 -15.56 3.12 2.60
N GLU A 100 -14.96 4.31 2.69
CA GLU A 100 -13.54 4.46 2.96
C GLU A 100 -13.22 4.10 4.42
N LEU A 101 -12.21 3.26 4.59
CA LEU A 101 -11.57 2.94 5.86
C LEU A 101 -10.07 3.25 5.74
N PHE A 102 -9.53 3.92 6.73
CA PHE A 102 -8.10 4.24 6.82
C PHE A 102 -7.54 3.70 8.13
N LEU A 103 -6.43 2.99 8.05
CA LEU A 103 -5.76 2.38 9.17
C LEU A 103 -4.29 2.80 9.18
N PRO A 104 -3.86 3.68 10.11
CA PRO A 104 -2.44 3.97 10.28
C PRO A 104 -1.78 2.81 11.00
N VAL A 105 -0.58 2.41 10.53
CA VAL A 105 0.21 1.37 11.18
C VAL A 105 1.68 1.78 11.18
N LYS A 106 2.37 1.47 12.26
CA LYS A 106 3.83 1.55 12.32
C LYS A 106 4.41 0.14 12.41
N VAL A 107 5.31 -0.16 11.48
CA VAL A 107 6.02 -1.43 11.41
C VAL A 107 7.45 -1.22 11.87
N THR A 108 7.92 -2.06 12.78
CA THR A 108 9.30 -2.08 13.26
C THR A 108 9.88 -3.48 13.14
N ASN A 109 11.22 -3.57 13.08
CA ASN A 109 11.94 -4.83 13.03
C ASN A 109 11.55 -5.72 11.83
N ASN A 110 11.30 -5.10 10.68
CA ASN A 110 10.87 -5.77 9.46
C ASN A 110 11.45 -5.04 8.24
N TRP A 111 11.59 -5.75 7.10
CA TRP A 111 12.00 -5.15 5.82
C TRP A 111 11.02 -4.06 5.31
N ASN A 112 9.75 -4.06 5.79
CA ASN A 112 8.75 -3.03 5.54
C ASN A 112 8.71 -1.97 6.65
N GLU A 113 9.76 -1.82 7.43
CA GLU A 113 9.81 -0.84 8.51
C GLU A 113 9.41 0.56 8.06
N GLY A 114 8.60 1.23 8.88
CA GLY A 114 8.14 2.59 8.62
C GLY A 114 6.71 2.85 9.08
N GLU A 115 6.24 4.06 8.78
CA GLU A 115 4.89 4.51 9.05
C GLU A 115 4.06 4.34 7.77
N TRP A 116 2.92 3.67 7.88
CA TRP A 116 2.06 3.32 6.77
C TRP A 116 0.62 3.74 7.03
N VAL A 117 -0.11 3.96 5.95
CA VAL A 117 -1.58 4.03 6.00
C VAL A 117 -2.12 3.02 5.01
N LEU A 118 -2.88 2.07 5.52
CA LEU A 118 -3.67 1.15 4.72
C LEU A 118 -5.04 1.77 4.50
N SER A 119 -5.59 1.65 3.31
CA SER A 119 -6.94 2.12 3.05
C SER A 119 -7.73 1.16 2.16
N TRP A 120 -9.03 1.13 2.38
CA TRP A 120 -10.01 0.40 1.59
C TRP A 120 -11.13 1.35 1.20
N GLY A 121 -11.78 1.04 0.12
CA GLY A 121 -12.94 1.79 -0.33
C GLY A 121 -13.44 1.29 -1.67
N THR A 122 -14.41 2.00 -2.19
CA THR A 122 -14.95 1.76 -3.52
C THR A 122 -14.87 3.05 -4.33
N ASN A 123 -14.25 2.99 -5.49
CA ASN A 123 -14.21 4.09 -6.45
C ASN A 123 -15.24 3.84 -7.55
N THR A 124 -16.29 4.65 -7.58
CA THR A 124 -17.25 4.70 -8.68
C THR A 124 -16.73 5.69 -9.71
N ILE A 125 -16.34 5.17 -10.87
CA ILE A 125 -15.75 5.92 -11.98
C ILE A 125 -16.83 6.12 -13.04
N THR A 126 -17.15 7.36 -13.34
CA THR A 126 -18.15 7.71 -14.37
C THR A 126 -17.47 8.39 -15.55
N ASP A 127 -17.60 7.84 -16.74
CA ASP A 127 -17.16 8.48 -17.98
C ASP A 127 -18.01 9.71 -18.24
N LYS A 128 -17.36 10.87 -18.36
CA LYS A 128 -18.04 12.18 -18.50
C LYS A 128 -18.74 12.35 -19.85
N THR A 129 -18.32 11.60 -20.86
CA THR A 129 -18.86 11.68 -22.23
C THR A 129 -20.03 10.73 -22.42
N THR A 130 -19.88 9.48 -21.96
CA THR A 130 -20.86 8.42 -22.22
C THR A 130 -21.81 8.18 -21.05
N GLY A 131 -21.46 8.66 -19.85
CA GLY A 131 -22.18 8.35 -18.60
C GLY A 131 -21.98 6.93 -18.09
N LYS A 132 -21.12 6.13 -18.76
CA LYS A 132 -20.84 4.75 -18.33
C LYS A 132 -20.19 4.74 -16.95
N VAL A 133 -20.64 3.86 -16.09
CA VAL A 133 -20.20 3.73 -14.71
C VAL A 133 -19.46 2.41 -14.51
N ILE A 134 -18.34 2.47 -13.82
CA ILE A 134 -17.55 1.32 -13.38
C ILE A 134 -17.34 1.44 -11.87
N THR A 135 -17.66 0.39 -11.13
CA THR A 135 -17.45 0.32 -9.68
C THR A 135 -16.23 -0.54 -9.37
N VAL A 136 -15.24 0.06 -8.70
CA VAL A 136 -13.95 -0.56 -8.44
C VAL A 136 -13.66 -0.58 -6.94
N PRO A 137 -13.88 -1.69 -6.23
CA PRO A 137 -13.34 -1.88 -4.90
C PRO A 137 -11.81 -1.81 -4.95
N TYR A 138 -11.22 -1.10 -4.02
CA TYR A 138 -9.77 -0.93 -3.98
C TYR A 138 -9.20 -1.08 -2.57
N HIS A 139 -7.94 -1.42 -2.52
CA HIS A 139 -7.09 -1.35 -1.34
C HIS A 139 -5.80 -0.62 -1.69
N THR A 140 -5.30 0.20 -0.77
CA THR A 140 -3.98 0.83 -0.92
C THR A 140 -3.11 0.65 0.32
N ALA A 141 -1.80 0.68 0.11
CA ALA A 141 -0.81 0.83 1.16
C ALA A 141 0.12 1.99 0.81
N GLY A 142 0.09 3.03 1.64
CA GLY A 142 0.93 4.21 1.50
C GLY A 142 1.97 4.27 2.61
N ARG A 143 3.27 4.35 2.26
CA ARG A 143 4.34 4.61 3.22
C ARG A 143 4.55 6.11 3.35
N ILE A 144 4.52 6.59 4.58
CA ILE A 144 4.68 8.00 4.90
C ILE A 144 6.12 8.25 5.37
N MET A 145 6.74 9.26 4.78
CA MET A 145 8.07 9.75 5.15
C MET A 145 8.03 11.28 5.11
N ASP A 146 8.49 11.92 6.16
CA ASP A 146 8.55 13.39 6.28
C ASP A 146 7.19 14.07 5.95
N GLY A 147 6.09 13.48 6.41
CA GLY A 147 4.75 13.99 6.18
C GLY A 147 4.28 13.93 4.71
N LYS A 148 4.87 13.04 3.90
CA LYS A 148 4.52 12.82 2.49
C LYS A 148 4.42 11.34 2.17
N ILE A 149 3.64 10.98 1.16
CA ILE A 149 3.57 9.64 0.62
C ILE A 149 4.81 9.39 -0.24
N ALA A 150 5.74 8.57 0.26
CA ALA A 150 6.96 8.21 -0.47
C ALA A 150 6.79 6.95 -1.33
N PHE A 151 5.88 6.10 -0.95
CA PHE A 151 5.49 4.89 -1.69
C PHE A 151 3.98 4.74 -1.59
N LEU A 152 3.33 4.35 -2.69
CA LEU A 152 1.90 4.04 -2.71
C LEU A 152 1.67 2.84 -3.62
N ARG A 153 0.92 1.86 -3.15
CA ARG A 153 0.52 0.73 -3.98
C ARG A 153 -0.98 0.56 -3.95
N TYR A 154 -1.55 0.32 -5.13
CA TYR A 154 -2.95 0.00 -5.34
C TYR A 154 -3.11 -1.49 -5.62
N TRP A 155 -4.20 -2.05 -5.10
CA TRP A 155 -4.75 -3.34 -5.49
C TRP A 155 -6.23 -3.15 -5.79
N TYR A 156 -6.65 -3.66 -6.91
CA TYR A 156 -8.05 -3.66 -7.32
C TYR A 156 -8.28 -4.79 -8.34
N ASP A 157 -9.55 -5.14 -8.55
CA ASP A 157 -9.93 -6.18 -9.49
C ASP A 157 -9.93 -5.63 -10.93
N MET A 158 -8.83 -5.85 -11.65
CA MET A 158 -8.68 -5.45 -13.04
C MET A 158 -9.61 -6.26 -13.95
N LEU A 159 -9.91 -7.51 -13.61
CA LEU A 159 -10.85 -8.32 -14.38
C LEU A 159 -12.23 -7.69 -14.37
N ASN A 160 -12.74 -7.34 -13.20
CA ASN A 160 -14.00 -6.61 -13.06
C ASN A 160 -14.02 -5.30 -13.86
N VAL A 161 -12.91 -4.55 -13.87
CA VAL A 161 -12.78 -3.33 -14.67
C VAL A 161 -12.91 -3.62 -16.17
N LEU A 162 -12.26 -4.66 -16.66
CA LEU A 162 -12.29 -5.04 -18.08
C LEU A 162 -13.67 -5.58 -18.49
N GLU A 163 -14.24 -6.51 -17.73
CA GLU A 163 -15.56 -7.08 -18.01
C GLU A 163 -16.65 -6.01 -18.00
N SER A 164 -16.61 -5.07 -17.05
CA SER A 164 -17.55 -3.95 -17.01
C SER A 164 -17.43 -3.01 -18.22
N GLN A 165 -16.31 -3.03 -18.93
CA GLN A 165 -16.12 -2.33 -20.20
C GLN A 165 -16.55 -3.14 -21.42
N GLY A 166 -16.93 -4.42 -21.24
CA GLY A 166 -17.38 -5.30 -22.32
C GLY A 166 -16.26 -6.18 -22.91
N TYR A 167 -15.10 -6.25 -22.25
CA TYR A 167 -14.07 -7.22 -22.62
C TYR A 167 -14.45 -8.62 -22.16
N GLU A 168 -14.14 -9.62 -22.96
CA GLU A 168 -14.30 -11.03 -22.63
C GLU A 168 -12.94 -11.71 -22.51
N ILE A 169 -12.75 -12.48 -21.43
CA ILE A 169 -11.57 -13.33 -21.30
C ILE A 169 -11.89 -14.69 -21.96
N LYS A 170 -11.10 -15.03 -22.97
CA LYS A 170 -11.21 -16.32 -23.68
C LYS A 170 -10.02 -17.20 -23.34
N ALA A 171 -10.29 -18.48 -23.08
CA ALA A 171 -9.22 -19.46 -22.96
C ALA A 171 -8.42 -19.53 -24.27
N PRO A 172 -7.09 -19.76 -24.20
CA PRO A 172 -6.32 -19.99 -25.41
C PRO A 172 -6.92 -21.13 -26.23
N SER A 173 -7.06 -20.94 -27.52
CA SER A 173 -7.39 -22.05 -28.42
C SER A 173 -6.26 -23.11 -28.36
N LYS A 174 -6.64 -24.39 -28.15
CA LYS A 174 -5.71 -25.50 -28.16
C LYS A 174 -5.14 -25.70 -29.56
#